data_5d92111316b7ea8809b1f11f1210e794
#
_entry.id   5d92111316b7ea8809b1f11f1210e794
#
_cell.length_a   1.000
_cell.length_b   1.000
_cell.length_c   1.000
_cell.angle_alpha   90.00
_cell.angle_beta   90.00
_cell.angle_gamma   90.00
#
_symmetry.space_group_name_H-M   'P 1'
#
loop_
_entity.id
_entity.type
_entity.pdbx_description
1 polymer ?
#
loop_
_entity_poly.entity_id
_entity_poly.type
_entity_poly.pdbx_seq_one_letter_code
_entity_poly.pdbx_strand_id
1 'polypeptide(L)'
;MSTLTVSNLQGTAASNNIINLMPGNVIYNPGSVIQVQQAFKTDTFSTTSTSLVDVSGLSVTITPKKSSSKFLIMVNMTYLNTFYTGHVTLIRNGVEIGKADAASNRPVNFLFYSNSTNGGADGQWVRESMDYLDSPSTSAALTYKIQASARRDSQGGTMYINRSAPDRDTSGYDGRGVSSIVVMEIAQ
;
A
#
# COMPACT_ATOMS: atom_id res chain seq x y z
N MET A 1 -16.98 35.00 -8.89
CA MET A 1 -16.49 34.38 -7.65
C MET A 1 -16.15 35.48 -6.67
N SER A 2 -16.61 35.38 -5.41
CA SER A 2 -16.22 36.35 -4.37
C SER A 2 -14.92 35.86 -3.72
N THR A 3 -13.94 36.75 -3.60
CA THR A 3 -12.64 36.44 -2.96
C THR A 3 -12.57 37.25 -1.65
N LEU A 4 -12.24 36.57 -0.55
CA LEU A 4 -11.92 37.23 0.72
C LEU A 4 -10.40 37.20 0.87
N THR A 5 -9.78 38.39 0.94
CA THR A 5 -8.34 38.54 1.22
C THR A 5 -8.15 38.97 2.66
N VAL A 6 -7.47 38.16 3.45
CA VAL A 6 -7.18 38.46 4.86
C VAL A 6 -5.69 38.18 5.15
N SER A 7 -5.08 38.99 6.02
CA SER A 7 -3.69 38.77 6.45
C SER A 7 -3.56 37.59 7.42
N ASN A 8 -4.59 37.39 8.24
CA ASN A 8 -4.65 36.28 9.22
C ASN A 8 -6.07 35.71 9.24
N LEU A 9 -6.16 34.40 9.41
CA LEU A 9 -7.41 33.70 9.67
C LEU A 9 -7.24 32.95 10.99
N GLN A 10 -8.03 33.33 12.00
CA GLN A 10 -7.95 32.76 13.35
C GLN A 10 -9.34 32.37 13.84
N GLY A 11 -9.43 31.24 14.52
CA GLY A 11 -10.62 30.86 15.27
C GLY A 11 -10.84 31.78 16.48
N THR A 12 -12.09 31.88 16.96
CA THR A 12 -12.41 32.62 18.18
C THR A 12 -12.06 31.84 19.44
N ALA A 13 -11.88 32.55 20.57
CA ALA A 13 -11.64 31.87 21.86
C ALA A 13 -12.83 30.97 22.27
N ALA A 14 -14.07 31.32 21.88
CA ALA A 14 -15.26 30.50 22.11
C ALA A 14 -15.23 29.13 21.38
N SER A 15 -14.47 29.03 20.29
CA SER A 15 -14.26 27.78 19.54
C SER A 15 -12.85 27.19 19.77
N ASN A 16 -12.22 27.46 20.91
CA ASN A 16 -10.86 27.04 21.24
C ASN A 16 -9.83 27.39 20.15
N ASN A 17 -10.00 28.53 19.49
CA ASN A 17 -9.18 28.97 18.36
C ASN A 17 -9.17 28.01 17.14
N ILE A 18 -10.20 27.16 17.02
CA ILE A 18 -10.38 26.26 15.88
C ILE A 18 -11.13 26.97 14.76
N ILE A 19 -10.65 26.83 13.53
CA ILE A 19 -11.36 27.25 12.32
C ILE A 19 -12.07 26.01 11.77
N ASN A 20 -13.41 26.01 11.89
CA ASN A 20 -14.24 24.95 11.34
C ASN A 20 -14.57 25.24 9.88
N LEU A 21 -14.25 24.33 9.00
CA LEU A 21 -14.71 24.35 7.62
C LEU A 21 -16.02 23.58 7.50
N MET A 22 -16.92 24.04 6.64
CA MET A 22 -18.11 23.25 6.31
C MET A 22 -17.72 21.91 5.68
N PRO A 23 -18.50 20.83 5.91
CA PRO A 23 -18.23 19.53 5.31
C PRO A 23 -18.00 19.62 3.80
N GLY A 24 -16.99 18.92 3.31
CA GLY A 24 -16.61 18.93 1.90
C GLY A 24 -15.63 20.04 1.49
N ASN A 25 -15.38 21.04 2.35
CA ASN A 25 -14.38 22.08 2.11
C ASN A 25 -13.02 21.67 2.69
N VAL A 26 -11.94 22.08 2.04
CA VAL A 26 -10.57 21.88 2.49
C VAL A 26 -9.75 23.15 2.31
N ILE A 27 -8.78 23.39 3.18
CA ILE A 27 -7.79 24.45 2.97
C ILE A 27 -6.71 23.89 2.05
N TYR A 28 -6.59 24.47 0.87
CA TYR A 28 -5.52 24.13 -0.06
C TYR A 28 -4.27 24.94 0.26
N ASN A 29 -3.32 24.26 0.90
CA ASN A 29 -1.96 24.76 1.04
C ASN A 29 -1.03 23.74 0.35
N PRO A 30 -0.24 24.13 -0.68
CA PRO A 30 0.67 23.21 -1.34
C PRO A 30 1.54 22.44 -0.35
N GLY A 31 1.63 21.11 -0.52
CA GLY A 31 2.33 20.22 0.39
C GLY A 31 1.50 19.70 1.57
N SER A 32 0.30 20.24 1.85
CA SER A 32 -0.55 19.71 2.93
C SER A 32 -1.25 18.40 2.52
N VAL A 33 -1.43 17.51 3.49
CA VAL A 33 -2.28 16.33 3.34
C VAL A 33 -3.74 16.76 3.47
N ILE A 34 -4.55 16.49 2.45
CA ILE A 34 -5.95 16.93 2.37
C ILE A 34 -6.98 15.81 2.48
N GLN A 35 -6.57 14.56 2.29
CA GLN A 35 -7.34 13.39 2.67
C GLN A 35 -6.43 12.16 2.86
N VAL A 36 -6.90 11.20 3.66
CA VAL A 36 -6.22 9.94 3.93
C VAL A 36 -7.21 8.79 3.83
N GLN A 37 -6.80 7.72 3.17
CA GLN A 37 -7.52 6.45 3.11
C GLN A 37 -6.58 5.33 3.50
N GLN A 38 -7.11 4.31 4.18
CA GLN A 38 -6.33 3.15 4.62
C GLN A 38 -7.10 1.86 4.42
N ALA A 39 -6.42 0.81 4.00
CA ALA A 39 -6.83 -0.57 4.19
C ALA A 39 -5.86 -1.25 5.14
N PHE A 40 -6.39 -1.90 6.18
CA PHE A 40 -5.63 -2.59 7.21
C PHE A 40 -6.07 -4.05 7.27
N LYS A 41 -5.17 -4.96 6.91
CA LYS A 41 -5.44 -6.39 6.79
C LYS A 41 -4.94 -7.11 8.04
N THR A 42 -5.87 -7.71 8.77
CA THR A 42 -5.60 -8.53 9.97
C THR A 42 -5.79 -10.02 9.72
N ASP A 43 -6.56 -10.38 8.68
CA ASP A 43 -6.74 -11.75 8.24
C ASP A 43 -5.55 -12.22 7.39
N THR A 44 -5.53 -13.50 7.06
CA THR A 44 -4.46 -14.12 6.29
C THR A 44 -4.80 -14.18 4.80
N PHE A 45 -3.77 -14.34 3.97
CA PHE A 45 -3.91 -14.63 2.55
C PHE A 45 -2.79 -15.59 2.14
N SER A 46 -3.07 -16.44 1.16
CA SER A 46 -2.03 -17.26 0.52
C SER A 46 -2.32 -17.48 -0.95
N THR A 47 -1.26 -17.64 -1.74
CA THR A 47 -1.37 -17.98 -3.15
C THR A 47 -0.22 -18.84 -3.63
N THR A 48 -0.52 -19.80 -4.50
CA THR A 48 0.45 -20.58 -5.26
C THR A 48 0.57 -20.08 -6.71
N SER A 49 -0.18 -19.03 -7.06
CA SER A 49 -0.20 -18.47 -8.41
C SER A 49 1.19 -17.96 -8.82
N THR A 50 1.62 -18.33 -9.99
CA THR A 50 2.82 -17.77 -10.65
C THR A 50 2.53 -16.45 -11.37
N SER A 51 1.27 -16.09 -11.52
CA SER A 51 0.80 -14.79 -11.99
C SER A 51 0.36 -13.92 -10.82
N LEU A 52 0.44 -12.61 -10.98
CA LEU A 52 -0.02 -11.65 -9.98
C LEU A 52 -1.52 -11.82 -9.72
N VAL A 53 -1.90 -11.93 -8.45
CA VAL A 53 -3.29 -11.98 -7.98
C VAL A 53 -3.52 -10.94 -6.90
N ASP A 54 -4.73 -10.42 -6.81
CA ASP A 54 -5.09 -9.42 -5.81
C ASP A 54 -4.97 -10.00 -4.40
N VAL A 55 -4.28 -9.27 -3.52
CA VAL A 55 -4.27 -9.56 -2.09
C VAL A 55 -5.55 -8.99 -1.48
N SER A 56 -6.51 -9.86 -1.18
CA SER A 56 -7.79 -9.46 -0.59
C SER A 56 -7.58 -8.60 0.67
N GLY A 57 -8.35 -7.51 0.79
CA GLY A 57 -8.25 -6.59 1.93
C GLY A 57 -7.14 -5.55 1.84
N LEU A 58 -6.28 -5.56 0.80
CA LEU A 58 -5.26 -4.52 0.57
C LEU A 58 -5.58 -3.73 -0.71
N SER A 59 -6.71 -3.03 -0.69
CA SER A 59 -7.16 -2.14 -1.75
C SER A 59 -7.77 -0.88 -1.17
N VAL A 60 -7.42 0.27 -1.72
CA VAL A 60 -7.90 1.61 -1.34
C VAL A 60 -8.38 2.32 -2.57
N THR A 61 -9.59 2.87 -2.52
CA THR A 61 -10.11 3.78 -3.55
C THR A 61 -10.18 5.20 -2.99
N ILE A 62 -9.63 6.16 -3.73
CA ILE A 62 -9.59 7.57 -3.37
C ILE A 62 -9.95 8.43 -4.58
N THR A 63 -10.82 9.42 -4.40
CA THR A 63 -11.15 10.38 -5.45
C THR A 63 -10.38 11.68 -5.21
N PRO A 64 -9.49 12.07 -6.15
CA PRO A 64 -8.71 13.30 -6.02
C PRO A 64 -9.58 14.54 -5.80
N LYS A 65 -9.18 15.40 -4.90
CA LYS A 65 -9.80 16.73 -4.71
C LYS A 65 -9.38 17.72 -5.80
N LYS A 66 -8.17 17.51 -6.36
CA LYS A 66 -7.67 18.25 -7.55
C LYS A 66 -6.92 17.30 -8.48
N SER A 67 -6.98 17.58 -9.76
CA SER A 67 -6.24 16.82 -10.77
C SER A 67 -4.72 16.97 -10.66
N SER A 68 -4.24 18.05 -10.04
CA SER A 68 -2.81 18.29 -9.80
C SER A 68 -2.27 17.60 -8.56
N SER A 69 -3.13 17.06 -7.68
CA SER A 69 -2.70 16.41 -6.42
C SER A 69 -1.73 15.26 -6.67
N LYS A 70 -0.80 15.09 -5.74
CA LYS A 70 0.05 13.91 -5.62
C LYS A 70 -0.47 12.96 -4.54
N PHE A 71 -0.07 11.70 -4.62
CA PHE A 71 -0.50 10.68 -3.66
C PHE A 71 0.71 9.98 -3.07
N LEU A 72 0.90 10.10 -1.75
CA LEU A 72 1.86 9.29 -1.03
C LEU A 72 1.20 7.97 -0.65
N ILE A 73 1.70 6.89 -1.21
CA ILE A 73 1.28 5.52 -0.92
C ILE A 73 2.33 4.90 0.01
N MET A 74 1.90 4.46 1.20
CA MET A 74 2.73 3.76 2.17
C MET A 74 2.22 2.34 2.30
N VAL A 75 3.07 1.38 2.02
CA VAL A 75 2.76 -0.06 2.07
C VAL A 75 3.61 -0.71 3.16
N ASN A 76 2.96 -1.40 4.08
CA ASN A 76 3.62 -2.24 5.07
C ASN A 76 3.10 -3.67 4.91
N MET A 77 4.01 -4.59 4.64
CA MET A 77 3.69 -5.98 4.38
C MET A 77 4.40 -6.90 5.36
N THR A 78 3.64 -7.84 5.92
CA THR A 78 4.20 -8.99 6.64
C THR A 78 3.93 -10.23 5.81
N TYR A 79 4.98 -10.87 5.32
CA TYR A 79 4.82 -12.00 4.41
C TYR A 79 5.96 -13.02 4.53
N LEU A 80 5.74 -14.17 3.93
CA LEU A 80 6.68 -15.27 3.82
C LEU A 80 6.45 -15.99 2.50
N ASN A 81 7.52 -16.42 1.86
CA ASN A 81 7.45 -17.32 0.72
C ASN A 81 8.22 -18.61 1.01
N THR A 82 7.64 -19.77 0.70
CA THR A 82 8.27 -21.06 0.99
C THR A 82 9.38 -21.46 0.02
N PHE A 83 9.45 -20.81 -1.16
CA PHE A 83 10.49 -21.09 -2.15
C PHE A 83 11.03 -19.78 -2.75
N TYR A 84 12.32 -19.70 -2.85
CA TYR A 84 13.21 -18.71 -3.48
C TYR A 84 12.70 -17.28 -3.62
N THR A 85 11.58 -17.01 -4.30
CA THR A 85 11.15 -15.64 -4.62
C THR A 85 9.66 -15.45 -4.47
N GLY A 86 9.27 -14.40 -3.77
CA GLY A 86 7.90 -13.87 -3.74
C GLY A 86 7.87 -12.48 -4.39
N HIS A 87 6.80 -12.16 -5.08
CA HIS A 87 6.64 -10.89 -5.75
C HIS A 87 5.44 -10.15 -5.18
N VAL A 88 5.65 -8.90 -4.82
CA VAL A 88 4.59 -7.98 -4.40
C VAL A 88 4.66 -6.74 -5.27
N THR A 89 3.54 -6.31 -5.79
CA THR A 89 3.48 -5.17 -6.69
C THR A 89 2.36 -4.22 -6.29
N LEU A 90 2.59 -2.91 -6.50
CA LEU A 90 1.60 -1.86 -6.33
C LEU A 90 0.90 -1.62 -7.66
N ILE A 91 -0.42 -1.69 -7.65
CA ILE A 91 -1.28 -1.48 -8.82
C ILE A 91 -2.09 -0.20 -8.64
N ARG A 92 -2.13 0.64 -9.66
CA ARG A 92 -3.08 1.75 -9.79
C ARG A 92 -3.97 1.53 -11.00
N ASN A 93 -5.27 1.38 -10.79
CA ASN A 93 -6.26 1.18 -11.87
C ASN A 93 -5.85 0.11 -12.89
N GLY A 94 -5.30 -1.01 -12.42
CA GLY A 94 -4.86 -2.13 -13.27
C GLY A 94 -3.44 -2.01 -13.83
N VAL A 95 -2.73 -0.93 -13.58
CA VAL A 95 -1.35 -0.71 -14.05
C VAL A 95 -0.37 -0.83 -12.90
N GLU A 96 0.73 -1.57 -13.09
CA GLU A 96 1.84 -1.66 -12.14
C GLU A 96 2.59 -0.33 -12.05
N ILE A 97 2.78 0.19 -10.84
CA ILE A 97 3.52 1.43 -10.58
C ILE A 97 4.60 1.21 -9.51
N GLY A 98 5.56 2.16 -9.41
CA GLY A 98 6.60 2.13 -8.37
C GLY A 98 7.58 0.98 -8.49
N LYS A 99 7.68 0.31 -9.62
CA LYS A 99 8.57 -0.83 -9.83
C LYS A 99 9.98 -0.39 -10.26
N ALA A 100 10.95 -1.27 -10.02
CA ALA A 100 12.32 -1.09 -10.45
C ALA A 100 12.46 -1.03 -11.99
N ASP A 101 13.58 -0.53 -12.46
CA ASP A 101 13.92 -0.50 -13.90
C ASP A 101 14.07 -1.91 -14.47
N ALA A 102 13.69 -2.05 -15.74
CA ALA A 102 13.84 -3.32 -16.47
C ALA A 102 15.33 -3.74 -16.55
N ALA A 103 15.61 -4.99 -16.24
CA ALA A 103 16.96 -5.55 -16.21
C ALA A 103 17.02 -6.93 -16.86
N SER A 104 16.97 -6.98 -18.17
CA SER A 104 16.97 -8.22 -18.97
C SER A 104 15.80 -9.14 -18.53
N ASN A 105 16.09 -10.40 -18.18
CA ASN A 105 15.08 -11.38 -17.76
C ASN A 105 14.73 -11.33 -16.27
N ARG A 106 15.24 -10.34 -15.52
CA ARG A 106 14.97 -10.23 -14.08
C ARG A 106 13.56 -9.70 -13.86
N PRO A 107 12.78 -10.28 -12.93
CA PRO A 107 11.50 -9.70 -12.55
C PRO A 107 11.72 -8.33 -11.92
N VAL A 108 10.88 -7.38 -12.29
CA VAL A 108 10.84 -6.04 -11.69
C VAL A 108 9.59 -5.92 -10.86
N ASN A 109 9.72 -5.50 -9.60
CA ASN A 109 8.65 -5.48 -8.63
C ASN A 109 8.73 -4.24 -7.76
N PHE A 110 7.68 -3.98 -7.01
CA PHE A 110 7.65 -2.97 -5.96
C PHE A 110 8.41 -3.47 -4.72
N LEU A 111 8.12 -4.69 -4.26
CA LEU A 111 8.85 -5.41 -3.23
C LEU A 111 9.26 -6.79 -3.76
N PHE A 112 10.46 -7.20 -3.44
CA PHE A 112 11.02 -8.46 -3.90
C PHE A 112 11.65 -9.22 -2.74
N TYR A 113 11.12 -10.40 -2.45
CA TYR A 113 11.71 -11.30 -1.47
C TYR A 113 12.44 -12.45 -2.18
N SER A 114 13.68 -12.68 -1.81
CA SER A 114 14.44 -13.84 -2.24
C SER A 114 14.99 -14.59 -1.02
N ASN A 115 14.62 -15.83 -0.86
CA ASN A 115 15.21 -16.73 0.12
C ASN A 115 16.16 -17.68 -0.61
N SER A 116 17.46 -17.59 -0.34
CA SER A 116 18.50 -18.42 -0.98
C SER A 116 18.61 -19.81 -0.37
N THR A 117 17.96 -20.06 0.74
CA THR A 117 17.90 -21.38 1.35
C THR A 117 16.66 -22.12 0.86
N ASN A 118 16.80 -23.39 0.45
CA ASN A 118 15.65 -24.28 0.20
C ASN A 118 14.74 -24.19 1.42
N GLY A 119 13.72 -23.33 1.33
CA GLY A 119 12.88 -22.96 2.44
C GLY A 119 12.27 -24.20 3.07
N GLY A 120 12.75 -24.56 4.25
CA GLY A 120 11.98 -25.44 5.10
C GLY A 120 10.59 -24.82 5.33
N ALA A 121 9.62 -25.63 5.73
CA ALA A 121 8.25 -25.22 5.99
C ALA A 121 8.13 -24.03 6.99
N ASP A 122 9.20 -23.74 7.71
CA ASP A 122 9.32 -22.69 8.73
C ASP A 122 10.02 -21.41 8.21
N GLY A 123 9.89 -21.07 6.93
CA GLY A 123 10.54 -19.91 6.29
C GLY A 123 10.50 -18.63 7.14
N GLN A 124 11.47 -17.75 6.92
CA GLN A 124 11.59 -16.49 7.68
C GLN A 124 10.45 -15.54 7.33
N TRP A 125 9.85 -14.98 8.36
CA TRP A 125 8.96 -13.84 8.26
C TRP A 125 9.75 -12.60 7.84
N VAL A 126 9.22 -11.90 6.87
CA VAL A 126 9.75 -10.62 6.46
C VAL A 126 8.67 -9.56 6.68
N ARG A 127 9.08 -8.45 7.27
CA ARG A 127 8.28 -7.25 7.30
C ARG A 127 9.00 -6.19 6.48
N GLU A 128 8.36 -5.75 5.42
CA GLU A 128 8.89 -4.71 4.55
C GLU A 128 7.93 -3.53 4.46
N SER A 129 8.52 -2.36 4.32
CA SER A 129 7.82 -1.10 4.10
C SER A 129 8.35 -0.44 2.85
N MET A 130 7.46 0.11 2.05
CA MET A 130 7.81 0.88 0.86
C MET A 130 6.89 2.07 0.71
N ASP A 131 7.46 3.20 0.37
CA ASP A 131 6.73 4.43 0.09
C ASP A 131 6.90 4.81 -1.38
N TYR A 132 5.82 5.30 -1.99
CA TYR A 132 5.81 5.76 -3.37
C TYR A 132 4.98 7.03 -3.51
N LEU A 133 5.54 8.06 -4.13
CA LEU A 133 4.85 9.30 -4.44
C LEU A 133 4.36 9.28 -5.89
N ASP A 134 3.07 9.08 -6.08
CA ASP A 134 2.40 9.03 -7.39
C ASP A 134 1.89 10.41 -7.83
N SER A 135 1.91 10.64 -9.14
CA SER A 135 1.42 11.86 -9.78
C SER A 135 0.48 11.51 -10.94
N PRO A 136 -0.76 11.08 -10.67
CA PRO A 136 -1.67 10.52 -11.66
C PRO A 136 -2.28 11.55 -12.60
N SER A 137 -2.25 12.84 -12.27
CA SER A 137 -2.78 13.95 -13.08
C SER A 137 -4.23 13.74 -13.52
N THR A 138 -5.12 13.34 -12.61
CA THR A 138 -6.53 13.05 -12.88
C THR A 138 -7.44 13.49 -11.73
N SER A 139 -8.71 13.77 -12.01
CA SER A 139 -9.78 13.93 -11.02
C SER A 139 -10.68 12.69 -10.89
N ALA A 140 -10.47 11.67 -11.74
CA ALA A 140 -11.20 10.41 -11.66
C ALA A 140 -10.76 9.58 -10.46
N ALA A 141 -11.64 8.72 -9.95
CA ALA A 141 -11.32 7.82 -8.84
C ALA A 141 -10.12 6.94 -9.16
N LEU A 142 -9.23 6.80 -8.19
CA LEU A 142 -8.02 6.00 -8.24
C LEU A 142 -8.17 4.81 -7.28
N THR A 143 -7.94 3.61 -7.76
CA THR A 143 -7.85 2.41 -6.93
C THR A 143 -6.40 1.95 -6.87
N TYR A 144 -5.82 2.02 -5.67
CA TYR A 144 -4.52 1.46 -5.35
C TYR A 144 -4.72 0.12 -4.65
N LYS A 145 -4.05 -0.91 -5.11
CA LYS A 145 -4.12 -2.24 -4.51
C LYS A 145 -2.79 -2.97 -4.59
N ILE A 146 -2.64 -3.96 -3.72
CA ILE A 146 -1.50 -4.85 -3.72
C ILE A 146 -1.85 -6.14 -4.46
N GLN A 147 -0.98 -6.53 -5.37
CA GLN A 147 -0.98 -7.86 -5.96
C GLN A 147 0.27 -8.62 -5.53
N ALA A 148 0.14 -9.93 -5.39
CA ALA A 148 1.24 -10.83 -5.06
C ALA A 148 1.23 -12.06 -5.98
N SER A 149 2.40 -12.66 -6.17
CA SER A 149 2.53 -14.01 -6.72
C SER A 149 3.54 -14.79 -5.92
N ALA A 150 3.39 -16.10 -5.89
CA ALA A 150 4.45 -17.01 -5.57
C ALA A 150 5.54 -16.92 -6.66
N ARG A 151 6.51 -17.82 -6.64
CA ARG A 151 7.55 -17.85 -7.68
C ARG A 151 6.96 -17.84 -9.09
N ARG A 152 7.50 -17.01 -9.97
CA ARG A 152 7.04 -16.83 -11.37
C ARG A 152 7.54 -17.93 -12.35
N ASP A 153 8.21 -18.96 -11.85
CA ASP A 153 8.61 -20.13 -12.65
C ASP A 153 7.87 -21.39 -12.20
N SER A 154 8.06 -22.48 -12.93
CA SER A 154 7.38 -23.75 -12.71
C SER A 154 7.83 -24.55 -11.48
N GLN A 155 8.69 -24.00 -10.63
CA GLN A 155 9.28 -24.71 -9.49
C GLN A 155 8.36 -24.77 -8.25
N GLY A 156 7.20 -24.16 -8.30
CA GLY A 156 6.23 -24.15 -7.20
C GLY A 156 6.57 -23.14 -6.10
N GLY A 157 5.86 -23.24 -4.99
CA GLY A 157 5.96 -22.38 -3.83
C GLY A 157 4.62 -21.78 -3.44
N THR A 158 4.55 -21.24 -2.24
CA THR A 158 3.37 -20.54 -1.75
C THR A 158 3.80 -19.25 -1.08
N MET A 159 3.18 -18.16 -1.48
CA MET A 159 3.28 -16.87 -0.83
C MET A 159 2.23 -16.80 0.28
N TYR A 160 2.64 -16.50 1.50
CA TYR A 160 1.77 -16.31 2.66
C TYR A 160 1.85 -14.87 3.13
N ILE A 161 0.72 -14.28 3.46
CA ILE A 161 0.62 -12.93 4.02
C ILE A 161 -0.05 -13.03 5.38
N ASN A 162 0.54 -12.37 6.39
CA ASN A 162 0.11 -12.32 7.78
C ASN A 162 0.08 -13.67 8.51
N ARG A 163 0.76 -14.70 8.00
CA ARG A 163 0.85 -16.02 8.65
C ARG A 163 2.15 -16.75 8.28
N SER A 164 2.54 -17.70 9.12
CA SER A 164 3.55 -18.70 8.80
C SER A 164 3.02 -19.74 7.80
N ALA A 165 3.92 -20.51 7.19
CA ALA A 165 3.53 -21.58 6.28
C ALA A 165 2.81 -22.73 6.99
N PRO A 166 3.32 -23.28 8.12
CA PRO A 166 2.68 -24.39 8.83
C PRO A 166 1.37 -24.00 9.49
N ASP A 167 1.25 -22.75 9.97
CA ASP A 167 0.06 -22.22 10.65
C ASP A 167 -0.43 -23.11 11.82
N ARG A 168 0.50 -23.63 12.61
CA ARG A 168 0.22 -24.51 13.74
C ARG A 168 -0.44 -23.73 14.88
N ASP A 169 -1.42 -24.29 15.52
CA ASP A 169 -2.04 -23.70 16.71
C ASP A 169 -1.18 -23.97 17.95
N THR A 170 0.02 -23.38 17.97
CA THR A 170 0.99 -23.51 19.05
C THR A 170 1.59 -22.16 19.40
N SER A 171 1.54 -21.78 20.67
CA SER A 171 1.96 -20.46 21.15
C SER A 171 3.45 -20.15 20.99
N GLY A 172 4.30 -21.13 20.67
CA GLY A 172 5.74 -20.97 20.64
C GLY A 172 6.35 -20.77 19.25
N TYR A 173 5.62 -20.99 18.17
CA TYR A 173 6.23 -21.08 16.83
C TYR A 173 5.56 -20.25 15.75
N ASP A 174 4.24 -20.19 15.72
CA ASP A 174 3.50 -19.59 14.62
C ASP A 174 2.70 -18.37 15.10
N GLY A 175 3.06 -17.21 14.58
CA GLY A 175 2.40 -15.94 14.88
C GLY A 175 1.48 -15.48 13.76
N ARG A 176 0.77 -14.39 14.01
CA ARG A 176 0.00 -13.63 13.03
C ARG A 176 0.63 -12.26 12.85
N GLY A 177 0.72 -11.82 11.62
CA GLY A 177 1.13 -10.46 11.26
C GLY A 177 -0.05 -9.62 10.83
N VAL A 178 0.25 -8.38 10.48
CA VAL A 178 -0.69 -7.44 9.87
C VAL A 178 -0.02 -6.76 8.69
N SER A 179 -0.83 -6.38 7.70
CA SER A 179 -0.36 -5.61 6.54
C SER A 179 -1.28 -4.41 6.31
N SER A 180 -0.78 -3.36 5.69
CA SER A 180 -1.57 -2.16 5.41
C SER A 180 -1.14 -1.46 4.14
N ILE A 181 -2.08 -0.74 3.54
CA ILE A 181 -1.83 0.27 2.53
C ILE A 181 -2.50 1.57 2.97
N VAL A 182 -1.75 2.64 3.03
CA VAL A 182 -2.23 4.00 3.32
C VAL A 182 -2.02 4.85 2.08
N VAL A 183 -3.01 5.65 1.72
CA VAL A 183 -2.94 6.59 0.60
C VAL A 183 -3.29 7.97 1.13
N MET A 184 -2.36 8.91 1.00
CA MET A 184 -2.50 10.31 1.40
C MET A 184 -2.50 11.21 0.16
N GLU A 185 -3.56 11.99 -0.04
CA GLU A 185 -3.56 13.03 -1.06
C GLU A 185 -2.84 14.26 -0.56
N ILE A 186 -1.89 14.75 -1.34
CA ILE A 186 -1.07 15.93 -1.06
C ILE A 186 -1.44 17.04 -2.06
N ALA A 187 -1.86 18.18 -1.54
CA ALA A 187 -2.18 19.38 -2.33
C ALA A 187 -0.97 19.86 -3.12
N GLN A 188 -1.22 20.30 -4.37
CA GLN A 188 -0.21 20.92 -5.26
C GLN A 188 -0.70 22.26 -5.76
#